data_79411aed9b0870c774f58cb785a5e505
#
_entry.id   79411aed9b0870c774f58cb785a5e505
#
_cell.length_a   1.000
_cell.length_b   1.000
_cell.length_c   1.000
_cell.angle_alpha   90.00
_cell.angle_beta   90.00
_cell.angle_gamma   90.00
#
_symmetry.space_group_name_H-M   'P 1'
#
loop_
_entity.id
_entity.type
_entity.pdbx_description
1 polymer ?
#
loop_
_entity_poly.entity_id
_entity_poly.type
_entity_poly.pdbx_seq_one_letter_code
_entity_poly.pdbx_strand_id
1 'polypeptide(L)'
;MEVNGIRDVDAVITTRELLAKMIKRSGINFTRLPDEEWDNDIMGDYSGAGVIFGVTGGVMEAALRTVYYVLTGKEKDRITFEEVRGHDAGIREASIDINGTVVNVAIASGMKSAKVLLDEIREGKSKYQFIEIMGCPGGCINGGGQPYVKPCFLPNEDIDILDTYKEKRAKALYSEDERQVIRQSHNNPQIKELYEKYLGEPNSHKAHELLHTTYAAREGFRPLK
;
A
#
# COMPACT_ATOMS: atom_id res chain seq x y z
N MET A 1 -9.71 -19.05 -3.42
CA MET A 1 -10.75 -19.35 -2.43
C MET A 1 -11.91 -19.94 -3.17
N GLU A 2 -12.66 -20.78 -2.53
CA GLU A 2 -13.89 -21.37 -3.08
C GLU A 2 -14.96 -21.28 -1.98
N VAL A 3 -16.16 -20.85 -2.36
CA VAL A 3 -17.34 -20.87 -1.50
C VAL A 3 -18.35 -21.79 -2.15
N ASN A 4 -18.77 -22.83 -1.46
CA ASN A 4 -19.72 -23.85 -1.96
C ASN A 4 -19.29 -24.50 -3.30
N GLY A 5 -18.00 -24.72 -3.51
CA GLY A 5 -17.46 -25.32 -4.75
C GLY A 5 -17.35 -24.35 -5.93
N ILE A 6 -17.64 -23.09 -5.72
CA ILE A 6 -17.50 -22.02 -6.74
C ILE A 6 -16.25 -21.22 -6.43
N ARG A 7 -15.42 -20.97 -7.42
CA ARG A 7 -14.27 -20.08 -7.28
C ARG A 7 -14.74 -18.66 -7.03
N ASP A 8 -14.21 -18.02 -6.00
CA ASP A 8 -14.49 -16.61 -5.69
C ASP A 8 -13.88 -15.66 -6.73
N VAL A 9 -12.78 -16.07 -7.37
CA VAL A 9 -12.03 -15.26 -8.33
C VAL A 9 -11.66 -16.11 -9.54
N ASP A 10 -12.15 -15.77 -10.70
CA ASP A 10 -11.83 -16.44 -11.97
C ASP A 10 -10.52 -15.94 -12.57
N ALA A 11 -10.25 -14.64 -12.45
CA ALA A 11 -9.04 -14.03 -13.00
C ALA A 11 -8.63 -12.80 -12.18
N VAL A 12 -7.33 -12.61 -12.10
CA VAL A 12 -6.71 -11.37 -11.59
C VAL A 12 -6.08 -10.67 -12.77
N ILE A 13 -6.55 -9.47 -13.08
CA ILE A 13 -6.08 -8.66 -14.21
C ILE A 13 -5.59 -7.31 -13.73
N THR A 14 -4.64 -6.76 -14.44
CA THR A 14 -4.18 -5.39 -14.21
C THR A 14 -5.11 -4.37 -14.87
N THR A 15 -5.03 -3.10 -14.45
CA THR A 15 -5.78 -2.00 -15.08
C THR A 15 -5.51 -1.91 -16.58
N ARG A 16 -4.27 -2.17 -17.02
CA ARG A 16 -3.90 -2.17 -18.44
C ARG A 16 -4.53 -3.34 -19.21
N GLU A 17 -4.66 -4.50 -18.58
CA GLU A 17 -5.35 -5.65 -19.19
C GLU A 17 -6.84 -5.41 -19.27
N LEU A 18 -7.45 -4.75 -18.26
CA LEU A 18 -8.84 -4.30 -18.34
C LEU A 18 -9.05 -3.39 -19.53
N LEU A 19 -8.24 -2.33 -19.64
CA LEU A 19 -8.36 -1.36 -20.75
C LEU A 19 -8.08 -2.01 -22.11
N ALA A 20 -6.99 -2.77 -22.24
CA ALA A 20 -6.58 -3.33 -23.53
C ALA A 20 -7.39 -4.55 -23.96
N LYS A 21 -7.72 -5.43 -23.03
CA LYS A 21 -8.38 -6.71 -23.34
C LYS A 21 -9.89 -6.64 -23.23
N MET A 22 -10.44 -6.08 -22.19
CA MET A 22 -11.88 -6.08 -21.97
C MET A 22 -12.57 -4.96 -22.73
N ILE A 23 -12.21 -3.72 -22.49
CA ILE A 23 -12.88 -2.55 -23.09
C ILE A 23 -12.72 -2.58 -24.62
N LYS A 24 -11.48 -2.78 -25.09
CA LYS A 24 -11.18 -2.81 -26.53
C LYS A 24 -11.83 -3.99 -27.24
N ARG A 25 -11.85 -5.19 -26.65
CA ARG A 25 -12.51 -6.37 -27.24
C ARG A 25 -14.02 -6.24 -27.26
N SER A 26 -14.62 -5.54 -26.30
CA SER A 26 -16.06 -5.25 -26.29
C SER A 26 -16.46 -4.17 -27.29
N GLY A 27 -15.51 -3.61 -28.04
CA GLY A 27 -15.80 -2.56 -29.02
C GLY A 27 -16.19 -1.23 -28.41
N ILE A 28 -15.98 -1.05 -27.11
CA ILE A 28 -16.32 0.17 -26.38
C ILE A 28 -15.32 1.26 -26.72
N ASN A 29 -15.80 2.41 -27.17
CA ASN A 29 -15.01 3.61 -27.33
C ASN A 29 -15.03 4.38 -26.01
N PHE A 30 -14.06 4.08 -25.14
CA PHE A 30 -13.99 4.64 -23.79
C PHE A 30 -13.99 6.17 -23.76
N THR A 31 -13.33 6.82 -24.72
CA THR A 31 -13.25 8.29 -24.79
C THR A 31 -14.53 8.97 -25.25
N ARG A 32 -15.55 8.23 -25.65
CA ARG A 32 -16.86 8.72 -26.10
C ARG A 32 -17.99 8.31 -25.17
N LEU A 33 -17.69 7.65 -24.05
CA LEU A 33 -18.71 7.37 -23.05
C LEU A 33 -19.16 8.69 -22.42
N PRO A 34 -20.47 8.84 -22.14
CA PRO A 34 -20.96 9.95 -21.35
C PRO A 34 -20.43 9.84 -19.91
N ASP A 35 -20.34 10.97 -19.24
CA ASP A 35 -20.13 10.98 -17.80
C ASP A 35 -21.37 10.43 -17.11
N GLU A 36 -21.18 9.59 -16.11
CA GLU A 36 -22.23 9.04 -15.27
C GLU A 36 -21.89 9.29 -13.78
N GLU A 37 -22.94 9.37 -12.97
CA GLU A 37 -22.80 9.43 -11.53
C GLU A 37 -22.59 8.02 -10.96
N TRP A 38 -22.03 7.95 -9.75
CA TRP A 38 -21.86 6.69 -9.05
C TRP A 38 -23.22 6.10 -8.66
N ASP A 39 -23.42 4.80 -8.83
CA ASP A 39 -24.62 4.09 -8.38
C ASP A 39 -24.81 4.20 -6.86
N ASN A 40 -23.75 4.44 -6.13
CA ASN A 40 -23.74 4.55 -4.69
C ASN A 40 -22.54 5.37 -4.17
N ASP A 41 -22.82 6.33 -3.29
CA ASP A 41 -21.81 7.18 -2.65
C ASP A 41 -21.15 6.54 -1.42
N ILE A 42 -21.45 5.29 -1.11
CA ILE A 42 -20.84 4.62 0.04
C ILE A 42 -19.34 4.54 -0.15
N MET A 43 -18.59 5.16 0.77
CA MET A 43 -17.14 5.18 0.77
C MET A 43 -16.50 5.90 -0.43
N GLY A 44 -17.22 6.86 -1.03
CA GLY A 44 -16.73 7.67 -2.15
C GLY A 44 -15.61 8.63 -1.80
N ASP A 45 -15.58 9.11 -0.55
CA ASP A 45 -14.52 9.99 -0.08
C ASP A 45 -13.23 9.21 0.19
N TYR A 46 -12.16 9.61 -0.45
CA TYR A 46 -10.84 9.02 -0.18
C TYR A 46 -9.91 10.04 0.51
N SER A 47 -8.93 9.52 1.23
CA SER A 47 -7.94 10.34 1.93
C SER A 47 -6.59 10.32 1.21
N GLY A 48 -5.81 11.38 1.39
CA GLY A 48 -4.42 11.41 0.93
C GLY A 48 -3.59 10.24 1.47
N ALA A 49 -3.83 9.87 2.73
CA ALA A 49 -3.24 8.69 3.33
C ALA A 49 -3.53 7.40 2.55
N GLY A 50 -4.73 7.23 1.99
CA GLY A 50 -5.06 6.10 1.13
C GLY A 50 -4.31 6.12 -0.21
N VAL A 51 -4.09 7.30 -0.77
CA VAL A 51 -3.36 7.48 -2.04
C VAL A 51 -1.92 7.00 -1.93
N ILE A 52 -1.22 7.34 -0.85
CA ILE A 52 0.19 6.96 -0.67
C ILE A 52 0.42 5.46 -0.41
N PHE A 53 -0.64 4.67 -0.21
CA PHE A 53 -0.53 3.20 -0.13
C PHE A 53 0.14 2.57 -1.35
N GLY A 54 0.08 3.23 -2.49
CA GLY A 54 0.75 2.80 -3.72
C GLY A 54 2.28 2.81 -3.66
N VAL A 55 2.86 3.47 -2.66
CA VAL A 55 4.31 3.60 -2.47
C VAL A 55 4.74 2.74 -1.29
N THR A 56 5.89 2.04 -1.42
CA THR A 56 6.49 1.33 -0.29
C THR A 56 6.77 2.31 0.87
N GLY A 57 6.22 2.02 2.04
CA GLY A 57 6.26 2.90 3.21
C GLY A 57 5.04 3.79 3.37
N GLY A 58 4.15 3.86 2.37
CA GLY A 58 2.98 4.71 2.43
C GLY A 58 1.91 4.21 3.40
N VAL A 59 1.74 2.90 3.54
CA VAL A 59 0.84 2.31 4.55
C VAL A 59 1.36 2.58 5.94
N MET A 60 2.67 2.39 6.15
CA MET A 60 3.34 2.69 7.42
C MET A 60 3.16 4.17 7.79
N GLU A 61 3.41 5.08 6.84
CA GLU A 61 3.26 6.50 7.07
C GLU A 61 1.82 6.86 7.44
N ALA A 62 0.83 6.34 6.72
CA ALA A 62 -0.59 6.56 7.01
C ALA A 62 -0.98 6.05 8.40
N ALA A 63 -0.52 4.85 8.78
CA ALA A 63 -0.76 4.30 10.11
C ALA A 63 -0.12 5.15 11.20
N LEU A 64 1.13 5.56 11.02
CA LEU A 64 1.85 6.36 12.00
C LEU A 64 1.29 7.78 12.16
N ARG A 65 0.78 8.40 11.09
CA ARG A 65 0.04 9.66 11.19
C ARG A 65 -1.16 9.52 12.13
N THR A 66 -1.91 8.43 11.99
CA THR A 66 -3.08 8.14 12.85
C THR A 66 -2.65 7.81 14.29
N VAL A 67 -1.65 6.96 14.49
CA VAL A 67 -1.14 6.64 15.82
C VAL A 67 -0.62 7.88 16.54
N TYR A 68 0.10 8.75 15.83
CA TYR A 68 0.58 10.00 16.38
C TYR A 68 -0.57 10.89 16.86
N TYR A 69 -1.62 11.03 16.04
CA TYR A 69 -2.82 11.79 16.42
C TYR A 69 -3.53 11.21 17.65
N VAL A 70 -3.75 9.90 17.66
CA VAL A 70 -4.44 9.23 18.78
C VAL A 70 -3.71 9.42 20.10
N LEU A 71 -2.38 9.40 20.08
CA LEU A 71 -1.56 9.49 21.29
C LEU A 71 -1.24 10.94 21.72
N THR A 72 -1.25 11.89 20.79
CA THR A 72 -0.83 13.28 21.09
C THR A 72 -1.93 14.31 20.93
N GLY A 73 -3.03 13.99 20.26
CA GLY A 73 -4.06 14.94 19.83
C GLY A 73 -3.60 15.94 18.76
N LYS A 74 -2.41 15.71 18.14
CA LYS A 74 -1.84 16.61 17.13
C LYS A 74 -1.69 15.89 15.80
N GLU A 75 -1.91 16.63 14.72
CA GLU A 75 -1.68 16.11 13.37
C GLU A 75 -0.18 16.02 13.05
N LYS A 76 0.17 15.02 12.24
CA LYS A 76 1.50 14.87 11.68
C LYS A 76 1.38 14.62 10.17
N ASP A 77 1.86 15.59 9.40
CA ASP A 77 1.65 15.58 7.96
C ASP A 77 2.56 14.65 7.19
N ARG A 78 3.77 14.41 7.68
CA ARG A 78 4.75 13.58 7.01
C ARG A 78 5.69 12.88 7.99
N ILE A 79 6.07 11.66 7.63
CA ILE A 79 7.07 10.87 8.34
C ILE A 79 8.15 10.46 7.35
N THR A 80 9.39 10.76 7.69
CA THR A 80 10.54 10.44 6.84
C THR A 80 11.16 9.13 7.30
N PHE A 81 11.49 8.27 6.34
CA PHE A 81 12.18 7.01 6.58
C PHE A 81 13.60 7.09 6.06
N GLU A 82 14.53 6.55 6.83
CA GLU A 82 15.94 6.46 6.47
C GLU A 82 16.30 5.05 5.98
N GLU A 83 17.22 4.96 5.03
CA GLU A 83 17.74 3.67 4.58
C GLU A 83 18.63 3.06 5.65
N VAL A 84 18.45 1.75 5.88
CA VAL A 84 19.28 1.01 6.84
C VAL A 84 20.59 0.67 6.17
N ARG A 85 21.68 1.25 6.69
CA ARG A 85 23.02 1.00 6.18
C ARG A 85 23.41 -0.47 6.33
N GLY A 86 23.96 -1.04 5.27
CA GLY A 86 24.51 -2.41 5.27
C GLY A 86 23.51 -3.50 4.91
N HIS A 87 22.28 -3.17 4.68
CA HIS A 87 21.30 -4.05 4.04
C HIS A 87 21.10 -3.64 2.58
N ASP A 88 20.69 -4.59 1.75
CA ASP A 88 20.27 -4.26 0.38
C ASP A 88 19.24 -3.12 0.45
N ALA A 89 19.21 -2.26 -0.57
CA ALA A 89 18.37 -1.05 -0.70
C ALA A 89 16.84 -1.25 -0.52
N GLY A 90 16.42 -2.37 0.03
CA GLY A 90 15.02 -2.75 0.27
C GLY A 90 14.53 -2.59 1.70
N ILE A 91 15.36 -2.17 2.65
CA ILE A 91 14.94 -1.95 4.04
C ILE A 91 15.15 -0.48 4.41
N ARG A 92 14.09 0.13 4.93
CA ARG A 92 14.12 1.49 5.49
C ARG A 92 13.56 1.46 6.89
N GLU A 93 14.02 2.36 7.74
CA GLU A 93 13.53 2.47 9.11
C GLU A 93 13.19 3.91 9.49
N ALA A 94 12.39 4.07 10.52
CA ALA A 94 12.20 5.32 11.22
C ALA A 94 12.06 5.08 12.71
N SER A 95 12.48 6.06 13.49
CA SER A 95 12.23 6.14 14.92
C SER A 95 11.46 7.42 15.20
N ILE A 96 10.29 7.29 15.81
CA ILE A 96 9.37 8.38 16.03
C ILE A 96 9.14 8.52 17.51
N ASP A 97 9.47 9.70 18.05
CA ASP A 97 9.10 10.03 19.43
C ASP A 97 7.63 10.43 19.50
N ILE A 98 6.88 9.71 20.31
CA ILE A 98 5.48 9.99 20.60
C ILE A 98 5.34 10.16 22.10
N ASN A 99 5.30 11.41 22.58
CA ASN A 99 5.18 11.75 24.00
C ASN A 99 6.26 11.08 24.90
N GLY A 100 7.51 11.03 24.44
CA GLY A 100 8.62 10.41 25.16
C GLY A 100 8.75 8.90 24.97
N THR A 101 7.88 8.28 24.20
CA THR A 101 8.00 6.88 23.80
C THR A 101 8.51 6.78 22.36
N VAL A 102 9.66 6.17 22.19
CA VAL A 102 10.23 5.96 20.84
C VAL A 102 9.62 4.72 20.22
N VAL A 103 8.93 4.90 19.11
CA VAL A 103 8.39 3.82 18.27
C VAL A 103 9.33 3.60 17.09
N ASN A 104 9.91 2.43 17.01
CA ASN A 104 10.79 2.02 15.91
C ASN A 104 9.98 1.22 14.89
N VAL A 105 10.10 1.55 13.64
CA VAL A 105 9.39 0.88 12.55
C VAL A 105 10.34 0.55 11.41
N ALA A 106 10.01 -0.51 10.67
CA ALA A 106 10.77 -0.89 9.49
C ALA A 106 9.84 -1.14 8.30
N ILE A 107 10.37 -0.91 7.12
CA ILE A 107 9.70 -1.14 5.85
C ILE A 107 10.60 -2.03 5.01
N ALA A 108 10.08 -3.20 4.60
CA ALA A 108 10.76 -4.11 3.70
C ALA A 108 10.13 -4.09 2.31
N SER A 109 10.95 -3.84 1.30
CA SER A 109 10.55 -3.91 -0.11
C SER A 109 11.10 -5.20 -0.74
N GLY A 110 10.18 -6.09 -1.09
CA GLY A 110 10.50 -7.41 -1.63
C GLY A 110 10.77 -8.48 -0.56
N MET A 111 10.62 -9.74 -0.96
CA MET A 111 10.70 -10.87 -0.02
C MET A 111 12.10 -11.14 0.53
N LYS A 112 13.15 -10.75 -0.20
CA LYS A 112 14.54 -10.87 0.28
C LYS A 112 14.75 -10.01 1.52
N SER A 113 14.30 -8.74 1.47
CA SER A 113 14.37 -7.80 2.58
C SER A 113 13.45 -8.21 3.74
N ALA A 114 12.24 -8.69 3.41
CA ALA A 114 11.32 -9.21 4.42
C ALA A 114 11.94 -10.37 5.21
N LYS A 115 12.67 -11.28 4.54
CA LYS A 115 13.35 -12.40 5.21
C LYS A 115 14.34 -11.93 6.27
N VAL A 116 15.10 -10.87 6.02
CA VAL A 116 16.06 -10.32 6.98
C VAL A 116 15.35 -9.92 8.27
N LEU A 117 14.26 -9.11 8.15
CA LEU A 117 13.49 -8.66 9.32
C LEU A 117 12.81 -9.82 10.06
N LEU A 118 12.33 -10.82 9.33
CA LEU A 118 11.73 -12.01 9.93
C LEU A 118 12.76 -12.88 10.67
N ASP A 119 13.97 -12.98 10.15
CA ASP A 119 15.05 -13.70 10.83
C ASP A 119 15.48 -12.96 12.11
N GLU A 120 15.55 -11.62 12.10
CA GLU A 120 15.78 -10.81 13.31
C GLU A 120 14.71 -11.04 14.38
N ILE A 121 13.43 -11.16 13.98
CA ILE A 121 12.34 -11.49 14.91
C ILE A 121 12.54 -12.88 15.51
N ARG A 122 12.85 -13.88 14.67
CA ARG A 122 13.09 -15.27 15.14
C ARG A 122 14.26 -15.37 16.12
N GLU A 123 15.28 -14.55 15.92
CA GLU A 123 16.46 -14.49 16.76
C GLU A 123 16.28 -13.62 18.01
N GLY A 124 15.10 -12.99 18.19
CA GLY A 124 14.82 -12.09 19.31
C GLY A 124 15.62 -10.77 19.26
N LYS A 125 16.11 -10.39 18.09
CA LYS A 125 16.93 -9.18 17.88
C LYS A 125 16.16 -7.99 17.32
N SER A 126 14.92 -8.19 16.92
CA SER A 126 14.12 -7.12 16.33
C SER A 126 13.82 -6.03 17.37
N LYS A 127 14.06 -4.78 16.96
CA LYS A 127 13.75 -3.57 17.76
C LYS A 127 12.43 -2.90 17.34
N TYR A 128 11.78 -3.42 16.30
CA TYR A 128 10.65 -2.77 15.65
C TYR A 128 9.33 -3.17 16.29
N GLN A 129 8.47 -2.21 16.54
CA GLN A 129 7.11 -2.40 17.03
C GLN A 129 6.14 -2.63 15.87
N PHE A 130 6.48 -2.12 14.67
CA PHE A 130 5.67 -2.30 13.47
C PHE A 130 6.55 -2.47 12.23
N ILE A 131 6.20 -3.43 11.37
CA ILE A 131 6.94 -3.74 10.15
C ILE A 131 5.96 -3.78 8.96
N GLU A 132 6.20 -2.97 7.94
CA GLU A 132 5.52 -3.07 6.65
C GLU A 132 6.31 -3.96 5.70
N ILE A 133 5.64 -4.88 5.04
CA ILE A 133 6.23 -5.72 3.98
C ILE A 133 5.46 -5.48 2.68
N MET A 134 6.17 -4.99 1.67
CA MET A 134 5.63 -4.74 0.33
C MET A 134 6.26 -5.73 -0.65
N GLY A 135 5.44 -6.48 -1.39
CA GLY A 135 5.93 -7.53 -2.30
C GLY A 135 6.69 -7.00 -3.51
N CYS A 136 6.24 -5.88 -4.07
CA CYS A 136 6.89 -5.25 -5.23
C CYS A 136 7.89 -4.18 -4.78
N PRO A 137 9.13 -4.19 -5.29
CA PRO A 137 10.09 -3.13 -5.01
C PRO A 137 9.58 -1.74 -5.44
N GLY A 138 9.50 -0.82 -4.48
CA GLY A 138 8.92 0.51 -4.68
C GLY A 138 7.41 0.59 -4.45
N GLY A 139 6.70 -0.53 -4.34
CA GLY A 139 5.27 -0.60 -4.17
C GLY A 139 4.49 -0.78 -5.47
N CYS A 140 3.19 -0.49 -5.44
CA CYS A 140 2.28 -0.63 -6.59
C CYS A 140 2.69 0.28 -7.76
N ILE A 141 3.39 1.38 -7.51
CA ILE A 141 3.95 2.26 -8.54
C ILE A 141 4.93 1.56 -9.48
N ASN A 142 5.46 0.40 -9.07
CA ASN A 142 6.36 -0.43 -9.88
C ASN A 142 5.85 -1.87 -10.00
N GLY A 143 4.58 -2.11 -9.68
CA GLY A 143 3.93 -3.40 -9.74
C GLY A 143 3.38 -3.76 -11.12
N GLY A 144 2.62 -4.86 -11.15
CA GLY A 144 1.96 -5.36 -12.36
C GLY A 144 1.01 -4.33 -12.97
N GLY A 145 1.07 -4.17 -14.29
CA GLY A 145 0.25 -3.21 -15.01
C GLY A 145 0.86 -1.82 -15.18
N GLN A 146 1.93 -1.50 -14.47
CA GLN A 146 2.66 -0.26 -14.70
C GLN A 146 3.39 -0.29 -16.06
N PRO A 147 3.53 0.85 -16.75
CA PRO A 147 4.26 0.92 -18.01
C PRO A 147 5.71 0.45 -17.84
N TYR A 148 6.14 -0.45 -18.71
CA TYR A 148 7.56 -0.83 -18.76
C TYR A 148 8.42 0.36 -19.15
N VAL A 149 9.47 0.58 -18.38
CA VAL A 149 10.52 1.51 -18.73
C VAL A 149 11.48 0.77 -19.66
N LYS A 150 11.58 1.21 -20.91
CA LYS A 150 12.59 0.68 -21.81
C LYS A 150 13.95 1.17 -21.34
N PRO A 151 14.97 0.30 -21.25
CA PRO A 151 16.33 0.76 -21.11
C PRO A 151 16.63 1.68 -22.31
N CYS A 152 16.70 2.98 -22.07
CA CYS A 152 17.27 3.87 -23.07
C CYS A 152 18.77 3.64 -23.01
N PHE A 153 19.42 3.51 -24.14
CA PHE A 153 20.88 3.60 -24.24
C PHE A 153 21.28 5.03 -23.87
N LEU A 154 21.40 5.30 -22.56
CA LEU A 154 21.98 6.54 -22.08
C LEU A 154 23.48 6.29 -21.91
N PRO A 155 24.32 7.25 -22.34
CA PRO A 155 25.76 7.07 -22.30
C PRO A 155 26.37 7.09 -20.89
N ASN A 156 25.60 7.30 -19.84
CA ASN A 156 26.06 7.30 -18.46
C ASN A 156 25.49 6.08 -17.74
N GLU A 157 26.35 5.12 -17.46
CA GLU A 157 26.06 3.85 -16.79
C GLU A 157 25.63 3.98 -15.31
N ASP A 158 25.63 5.19 -14.73
CA ASP A 158 25.49 5.43 -13.29
C ASP A 158 24.07 5.83 -12.84
N ILE A 159 23.10 5.96 -13.75
CA ILE A 159 21.73 6.33 -13.38
C ILE A 159 20.81 5.14 -13.61
N ASP A 160 20.30 4.56 -12.52
CA ASP A 160 19.20 3.60 -12.60
C ASP A 160 17.92 4.34 -13.05
N ILE A 161 17.65 4.25 -14.36
CA ILE A 161 16.46 4.86 -14.98
C ILE A 161 15.19 4.39 -14.27
N LEU A 162 15.15 3.14 -13.82
CA LEU A 162 13.99 2.60 -13.12
C LEU A 162 13.75 3.31 -11.79
N ASP A 163 14.79 3.62 -11.04
CA ASP A 163 14.68 4.36 -9.78
C ASP A 163 14.18 5.79 -10.01
N THR A 164 14.67 6.46 -11.04
CA THR A 164 14.13 7.78 -11.45
C THR A 164 12.63 7.74 -11.76
N TYR A 165 12.14 6.68 -12.41
CA TYR A 165 10.70 6.54 -12.68
C TYR A 165 9.90 6.20 -11.42
N LYS A 166 10.43 5.38 -10.52
CA LYS A 166 9.81 5.11 -9.22
C LYS A 166 9.66 6.40 -8.42
N GLU A 167 10.70 7.22 -8.35
CA GLU A 167 10.67 8.51 -7.66
C GLU A 167 9.61 9.46 -8.25
N LYS A 168 9.55 9.59 -9.57
CA LYS A 168 8.54 10.41 -10.24
C LYS A 168 7.11 9.93 -9.96
N ARG A 169 6.89 8.62 -9.99
CA ARG A 169 5.59 8.02 -9.69
C ARG A 169 5.22 8.18 -8.21
N ALA A 170 6.17 7.99 -7.31
CA ALA A 170 5.98 8.24 -5.89
C ALA A 170 5.64 9.72 -5.63
N LYS A 171 6.39 10.63 -6.24
CA LYS A 171 6.13 12.07 -6.12
C LYS A 171 4.72 12.45 -6.59
N ALA A 172 4.21 11.79 -7.64
CA ALA A 172 2.84 12.03 -8.10
C ALA A 172 1.81 11.67 -7.03
N LEU A 173 1.95 10.50 -6.36
CA LEU A 173 1.04 10.09 -5.28
C LEU A 173 1.17 10.99 -4.05
N TYR A 174 2.39 11.36 -3.65
CA TYR A 174 2.56 12.30 -2.54
C TYR A 174 2.03 13.70 -2.85
N SER A 175 2.17 14.18 -4.09
CA SER A 175 1.57 15.44 -4.50
C SER A 175 0.03 15.40 -4.48
N GLU A 176 -0.54 14.23 -4.76
CA GLU A 176 -1.98 14.02 -4.64
C GLU A 176 -2.42 13.99 -3.17
N ASP A 177 -1.67 13.30 -2.28
CA ASP A 177 -1.91 13.36 -0.84
C ASP A 177 -1.92 14.81 -0.33
N GLU A 178 -0.95 15.62 -0.76
CA GLU A 178 -0.84 17.03 -0.35
C GLU A 178 -2.01 17.90 -0.83
N ARG A 179 -2.67 17.53 -1.93
CA ARG A 179 -3.84 18.26 -2.48
C ARG A 179 -5.14 17.86 -1.83
N GLN A 180 -5.22 16.69 -1.19
CA GLN A 180 -6.45 16.20 -0.61
C GLN A 180 -6.90 17.06 0.56
N VAL A 181 -8.20 17.35 0.61
CA VAL A 181 -8.85 18.02 1.75
C VAL A 181 -8.80 17.10 2.98
N ILE A 182 -9.06 15.83 2.78
CA ILE A 182 -8.95 14.79 3.81
C ILE A 182 -7.60 14.11 3.62
N ARG A 183 -6.58 14.56 4.35
CA ARG A 183 -5.25 13.95 4.24
C ARG A 183 -5.09 12.71 5.11
N GLN A 184 -5.66 12.71 6.29
CA GLN A 184 -5.47 11.65 7.28
C GLN A 184 -6.63 10.65 7.26
N SER A 185 -6.32 9.36 7.44
CA SER A 185 -7.34 8.30 7.44
C SER A 185 -8.36 8.48 8.56
N HIS A 186 -7.92 8.90 9.73
CA HIS A 186 -8.79 9.12 10.90
C HIS A 186 -9.70 10.36 10.77
N ASN A 187 -9.51 11.19 9.75
CA ASN A 187 -10.37 12.33 9.44
C ASN A 187 -11.42 12.02 8.37
N ASN A 188 -11.41 10.84 7.78
CA ASN A 188 -12.41 10.45 6.79
C ASN A 188 -13.78 10.27 7.48
N PRO A 189 -14.81 11.08 7.13
CA PRO A 189 -16.11 11.03 7.78
C PRO A 189 -16.85 9.72 7.51
N GLN A 190 -16.70 9.16 6.33
CA GLN A 190 -17.37 7.90 5.96
C GLN A 190 -16.78 6.70 6.71
N ILE A 191 -15.47 6.70 6.97
CA ILE A 191 -14.84 5.68 7.82
C ILE A 191 -15.34 5.80 9.25
N LYS A 192 -15.44 7.02 9.79
CA LYS A 192 -16.01 7.24 11.14
C LYS A 192 -17.44 6.74 11.22
N GLU A 193 -18.26 7.10 10.25
CA GLU A 193 -19.65 6.65 10.18
C GLU A 193 -19.77 5.12 10.08
N LEU A 194 -18.91 4.46 9.31
CA LEU A 194 -18.86 3.01 9.20
C LEU A 194 -18.55 2.35 10.55
N TYR A 195 -17.61 2.89 11.30
CA TYR A 195 -17.32 2.39 12.65
C TYR A 195 -18.48 2.65 13.61
N GLU A 196 -19.01 3.85 13.67
CA GLU A 196 -20.10 4.23 14.57
C GLU A 196 -21.37 3.41 14.32
N LYS A 197 -21.75 3.21 13.05
CA LYS A 197 -23.01 2.58 12.70
C LYS A 197 -22.95 1.07 12.52
N TYR A 198 -21.77 0.52 12.16
CA TYR A 198 -21.69 -0.88 11.76
C TYR A 198 -20.60 -1.68 12.45
N LEU A 199 -19.34 -1.22 12.43
CA LEU A 199 -18.20 -1.99 12.95
C LEU A 199 -18.04 -1.90 14.46
N GLY A 200 -18.58 -0.83 15.08
CA GLY A 200 -18.33 -0.50 16.48
C GLY A 200 -16.99 0.21 16.64
N GLU A 201 -16.33 0.04 17.78
CA GLU A 201 -15.03 0.63 18.01
C GLU A 201 -13.92 -0.08 17.21
N PRO A 202 -12.80 0.61 16.88
CA PRO A 202 -11.60 -0.02 16.34
C PRO A 202 -11.16 -1.19 17.24
N ASN A 203 -10.82 -2.32 16.62
CA ASN A 203 -10.50 -3.58 17.29
C ASN A 203 -11.67 -4.22 18.09
N SER A 204 -12.90 -3.77 17.91
CA SER A 204 -14.06 -4.52 18.39
C SER A 204 -14.09 -5.94 17.82
N HIS A 205 -14.79 -6.86 18.47
CA HIS A 205 -14.93 -8.25 17.98
C HIS A 205 -15.45 -8.28 16.54
N LYS A 206 -16.45 -7.48 16.22
CA LYS A 206 -17.03 -7.38 14.87
C LYS A 206 -16.05 -6.80 13.85
N ALA A 207 -15.33 -5.73 14.19
CA ALA A 207 -14.31 -5.16 13.32
C ALA A 207 -13.19 -6.16 13.05
N HIS A 208 -12.76 -6.89 14.09
CA HIS A 208 -11.75 -7.93 13.93
C HIS A 208 -12.22 -9.08 13.02
N GLU A 209 -13.44 -9.57 13.23
CA GLU A 209 -14.01 -10.66 12.41
C GLU A 209 -14.13 -10.26 10.92
N LEU A 210 -14.56 -9.04 10.64
CA LEU A 210 -14.84 -8.60 9.28
C LEU A 210 -13.62 -8.04 8.53
N LEU A 211 -12.69 -7.41 9.24
CA LEU A 211 -11.54 -6.72 8.61
C LEU A 211 -10.25 -7.53 8.65
N HIS A 212 -10.19 -8.58 9.47
CA HIS A 212 -9.01 -9.44 9.54
C HIS A 212 -9.29 -10.79 8.89
N THR A 213 -8.24 -11.40 8.39
CA THR A 213 -8.30 -12.74 7.81
C THR A 213 -7.28 -13.64 8.45
N THR A 214 -7.51 -14.95 8.35
CA THR A 214 -6.57 -15.98 8.75
C THR A 214 -5.91 -16.58 7.52
N TYR A 215 -4.67 -17.02 7.68
CA TYR A 215 -3.91 -17.63 6.60
C TYR A 215 -3.77 -19.13 6.86
N ALA A 216 -4.03 -19.92 5.82
CA ALA A 216 -3.76 -21.34 5.80
C ALA A 216 -2.56 -21.66 4.88
N ALA A 217 -1.76 -22.64 5.28
CA ALA A 217 -0.71 -23.14 4.41
C ALA A 217 -1.33 -23.69 3.12
N ARG A 218 -0.75 -23.33 1.98
CA ARG A 218 -1.16 -23.81 0.66
C ARG A 218 -0.08 -24.70 0.07
N GLU A 219 -0.48 -25.66 -0.75
CA GLU A 219 0.47 -26.40 -1.56
C GLU A 219 1.24 -25.44 -2.48
N GLY A 220 2.54 -25.70 -2.65
CA GLY A 220 3.36 -24.93 -3.56
C GLY A 220 2.82 -24.99 -5.00
N PHE A 221 3.02 -23.90 -5.74
CA PHE A 221 2.67 -23.85 -7.15
C PHE A 221 3.33 -25.03 -7.90
N ARG A 222 2.54 -25.90 -8.47
CA ARG A 222 3.02 -26.93 -9.40
C ARG A 222 2.79 -26.39 -10.82
N PRO A 223 3.87 -26.19 -11.61
CA PRO A 223 3.68 -25.82 -13.02
C PRO A 223 2.82 -26.90 -13.69
N LEU A 224 1.85 -26.47 -14.46
CA LEU A 224 1.06 -27.36 -15.31
C LEU A 224 2.06 -28.09 -16.23
N LYS A 225 2.00 -29.43 -16.21
CA LYS A 225 2.78 -30.28 -17.11
C LYS A 225 2.28 -30.14 -18.53
#